data_00231d274abff4ef25e61e3c50d7e373
#
_entry.id   00231d274abff4ef25e61e3c50d7e373
#
_cell.length_a   1.000
_cell.length_b   1.000
_cell.length_c   1.000
_cell.angle_alpha   90.00
_cell.angle_beta   90.00
_cell.angle_gamma   90.00
#
_symmetry.space_group_name_H-M   'P 1'
#
loop_
_entity.id
_entity.type
_entity.pdbx_description
1 polymer ?
#
loop_
_entity_poly.entity_id
_entity_poly.type
_entity_poly.pdbx_seq_one_letter_code
_entity_poly.pdbx_strand_id
1 'polypeptide(L)'
;EDDKDVMGQLKMLIEPFVLRRTKKEVLTELPEKTVTVLYNEMEEEQRNIYLSYLLQAKQELQAEFDNKGFEKSQIKILAALTRLRQICCHPGLFIDDYNEESSKLEQCMEIIEDGISARHKILLFSSYTSMFPMIEQKLKEKGIEYFKLIGSTKVDERIDLVDEFNQNENIKVFLISLKAGGTGLNLIGA
;
A
#
# COMPACT_ATOMS: atom_id res chain seq x y z
N GLU A 1 29.30 -22.66 11.99
CA GLU A 1 29.54 -23.70 10.98
C GLU A 1 28.39 -24.70 10.90
N ASP A 2 27.82 -25.13 12.04
CA ASP A 2 26.67 -26.07 12.09
C ASP A 2 25.42 -25.58 11.33
N ASP A 3 25.11 -24.28 11.34
CA ASP A 3 23.90 -23.71 10.70
C ASP A 3 23.88 -23.87 9.17
N LYS A 4 25.05 -23.82 8.50
CA LYS A 4 25.13 -23.95 7.04
C LYS A 4 24.89 -25.39 6.57
N ASP A 5 25.32 -26.36 7.38
CA ASP A 5 25.17 -27.77 7.06
C ASP A 5 23.71 -28.22 7.24
N VAL A 6 23.06 -27.73 8.30
CA VAL A 6 21.63 -27.97 8.56
C VAL A 6 20.76 -27.37 7.47
N MET A 7 21.06 -26.14 7.01
CA MET A 7 20.34 -25.48 5.91
C MET A 7 20.56 -26.22 4.58
N GLY A 8 21.76 -26.77 4.35
CA GLY A 8 22.05 -27.58 3.17
C GLY A 8 21.24 -28.87 3.13
N GLN A 9 21.17 -29.57 4.25
CA GLN A 9 20.38 -30.80 4.41
C GLN A 9 18.88 -30.52 4.27
N LEU A 10 18.36 -29.46 4.89
CA LEU A 10 16.97 -29.03 4.76
C LEU A 10 16.63 -28.72 3.29
N LYS A 11 17.51 -28.00 2.59
CA LYS A 11 17.31 -27.69 1.17
C LYS A 11 17.19 -28.96 0.32
N MET A 12 18.06 -29.92 0.51
CA MET A 12 18.00 -31.21 -0.22
C MET A 12 16.71 -31.98 0.04
N LEU A 13 16.21 -31.94 1.29
CA LEU A 13 14.95 -32.61 1.66
C LEU A 13 13.71 -31.96 1.04
N ILE A 14 13.68 -30.63 0.92
CA ILE A 14 12.51 -29.91 0.41
C ILE A 14 12.56 -29.69 -1.10
N GLU A 15 13.73 -29.73 -1.74
CA GLU A 15 13.93 -29.46 -3.17
C GLU A 15 13.00 -30.27 -4.10
N PRO A 16 12.72 -31.58 -3.86
CA PRO A 16 11.79 -32.34 -4.68
C PRO A 16 10.32 -31.89 -4.56
N PHE A 17 9.95 -31.16 -3.50
CA PHE A 17 8.58 -30.74 -3.19
C PHE A 17 8.33 -29.26 -3.41
N VAL A 18 9.37 -28.46 -3.66
CA VAL A 18 9.28 -26.99 -3.80
C VAL A 18 9.84 -26.56 -5.15
N LEU A 19 8.96 -26.09 -6.02
CA LEU A 19 9.34 -25.48 -7.29
C LEU A 19 9.18 -23.97 -7.19
N ARG A 20 10.29 -23.22 -7.11
CA ARG A 20 10.29 -21.77 -7.17
C ARG A 20 10.78 -21.31 -8.54
N ARG A 21 9.94 -20.52 -9.22
CA ARG A 21 10.31 -19.87 -10.47
C ARG A 21 10.03 -18.39 -10.39
N THR A 22 10.96 -17.57 -10.84
CA THR A 22 10.74 -16.12 -10.94
C THR A 22 10.17 -15.79 -12.33
N LYS A 23 9.36 -14.72 -12.41
CA LYS A 23 8.82 -14.25 -13.70
C LYS A 23 9.94 -14.03 -14.73
N LYS A 24 11.08 -13.48 -14.29
CA LYS A 24 12.25 -13.20 -15.16
C LYS A 24 12.87 -14.47 -15.77
N GLU A 25 12.78 -15.61 -15.09
CA GLU A 25 13.32 -16.89 -15.56
C GLU A 25 12.41 -17.60 -16.57
N VAL A 26 11.10 -17.41 -16.47
CA VAL A 26 10.12 -18.18 -17.23
C VAL A 26 9.39 -17.36 -18.29
N LEU A 27 9.29 -16.05 -18.14
CA LEU A 27 8.55 -15.17 -19.03
C LEU A 27 9.52 -14.20 -19.71
N THR A 28 10.36 -14.72 -20.59
CA THR A 28 11.36 -13.94 -21.36
C THR A 28 10.73 -13.00 -22.39
N GLU A 29 9.46 -13.21 -22.73
CA GLU A 29 8.70 -12.39 -23.69
C GLU A 29 8.07 -11.14 -23.04
N LEU A 30 8.02 -11.07 -21.71
CA LEU A 30 7.48 -9.90 -21.02
C LEU A 30 8.51 -8.75 -21.04
N PRO A 31 8.04 -7.51 -21.30
CA PRO A 31 8.90 -6.34 -21.20
C PRO A 31 9.40 -6.16 -19.74
N GLU A 32 10.50 -5.45 -19.60
CA GLU A 32 11.03 -5.14 -18.28
C GLU A 32 10.07 -4.25 -17.50
N LYS A 33 9.94 -4.53 -16.21
CA LYS A 33 9.13 -3.71 -15.30
C LYS A 33 9.79 -2.35 -15.11
N THR A 34 9.09 -1.29 -15.46
CA THR A 34 9.50 0.08 -15.11
C THR A 34 9.05 0.42 -13.70
N VAL A 35 9.95 0.95 -12.88
CA VAL A 35 9.64 1.41 -11.52
C VAL A 35 10.00 2.88 -11.42
N THR A 36 9.01 3.71 -11.13
CA THR A 36 9.18 5.15 -10.91
C THR A 36 8.85 5.47 -9.45
N VAL A 37 9.74 6.21 -8.79
CA VAL A 37 9.52 6.72 -7.44
C VAL A 37 9.17 8.19 -7.54
N LEU A 38 8.01 8.55 -7.05
CA LEU A 38 7.54 9.93 -7.02
C LEU A 38 7.66 10.47 -5.59
N TYR A 39 8.15 11.70 -5.50
CA TYR A 39 8.33 12.41 -4.23
C TYR A 39 7.39 13.60 -4.19
N ASN A 40 6.67 13.74 -3.08
CA ASN A 40 5.82 14.90 -2.81
C ASN A 40 6.39 15.68 -1.64
N GLU A 41 6.28 16.99 -1.72
CA GLU A 41 6.44 17.86 -0.57
C GLU A 41 5.09 17.97 0.14
N MET A 42 5.14 17.99 1.48
CA MET A 42 3.94 18.18 2.29
C MET A 42 3.51 19.65 2.22
N GLU A 43 2.21 19.89 2.13
CA GLU A 43 1.65 21.21 2.37
C GLU A 43 2.03 21.75 3.75
N GLU A 44 2.04 23.06 3.89
CA GLU A 44 2.55 23.72 5.11
C GLU A 44 1.83 23.24 6.37
N GLU A 45 0.51 23.12 6.31
CA GLU A 45 -0.29 22.64 7.43
C GLU A 45 0.00 21.17 7.76
N GLN A 46 0.01 20.30 6.77
CA GLN A 46 0.38 18.90 6.91
C GLN A 46 1.79 18.74 7.52
N ARG A 47 2.73 19.56 7.06
CA ARG A 47 4.10 19.57 7.58
C ARG A 47 4.16 19.99 9.04
N ASN A 48 3.40 21.01 9.43
CA ASN A 48 3.31 21.48 10.82
C ASN A 48 2.74 20.40 11.74
N ILE A 49 1.69 19.71 11.30
CA ILE A 49 1.11 18.56 12.00
C ILE A 49 2.15 17.44 12.16
N TYR A 50 2.85 17.10 11.09
CA TYR A 50 3.90 16.07 11.11
C TYR A 50 5.02 16.41 12.09
N LEU A 51 5.55 17.64 12.05
CA LEU A 51 6.63 18.09 12.92
C LEU A 51 6.19 18.14 14.39
N SER A 52 4.99 18.64 14.67
CA SER A 52 4.44 18.69 16.02
C SER A 52 4.29 17.29 16.61
N TYR A 53 3.73 16.36 15.86
CA TYR A 53 3.61 14.96 16.28
C TYR A 53 4.97 14.29 16.46
N LEU A 54 5.92 14.54 15.56
CA LEU A 54 7.28 13.99 15.64
C LEU A 54 7.99 14.45 16.93
N LEU A 55 7.87 15.74 17.27
CA LEU A 55 8.46 16.29 18.50
C LEU A 55 7.83 15.67 19.75
N GLN A 56 6.52 15.60 19.80
CA GLN A 56 5.80 14.96 20.90
C GLN A 56 6.21 13.48 21.05
N ALA A 57 6.17 12.71 19.96
CA ALA A 57 6.54 11.31 19.98
C ALA A 57 7.99 11.08 20.43
N LYS A 58 8.93 11.95 20.02
CA LYS A 58 10.31 11.90 20.49
C LYS A 58 10.42 12.08 22.01
N GLN A 59 9.72 13.05 22.58
CA GLN A 59 9.74 13.31 24.01
C GLN A 59 9.13 12.14 24.81
N GLU A 60 7.99 11.62 24.36
CA GLU A 60 7.33 10.47 24.99
C GLU A 60 8.20 9.20 24.93
N LEU A 61 8.81 8.93 23.78
CA LEU A 61 9.68 7.77 23.61
C LEU A 61 10.96 7.89 24.44
N GLN A 62 11.58 9.07 24.53
CA GLN A 62 12.75 9.29 25.38
C GLN A 62 12.43 9.00 26.85
N ALA A 63 11.32 9.56 27.36
CA ALA A 63 10.88 9.29 28.73
C ALA A 63 10.58 7.80 28.99
N GLU A 64 10.05 7.10 27.99
CA GLU A 64 9.78 5.67 28.09
C GLU A 64 11.07 4.84 28.09
N PHE A 65 12.06 5.20 27.26
CA PHE A 65 13.37 4.52 27.21
C PHE A 65 14.11 4.65 28.55
N ASP A 66 14.10 5.84 29.13
CA ASP A 66 14.77 6.10 30.41
C ASP A 66 14.12 5.29 31.56
N ASN A 67 12.81 5.01 31.45
CA ASN A 67 12.08 4.29 32.50
C ASN A 67 12.03 2.76 32.31
N LYS A 68 11.89 2.25 31.07
CA LYS A 68 11.53 0.85 30.81
C LYS A 68 12.49 0.08 29.88
N GLY A 69 13.41 0.80 29.26
CA GLY A 69 14.35 0.24 28.28
C GLY A 69 13.73 -0.01 26.91
N PHE A 70 14.59 -0.30 25.92
CA PHE A 70 14.24 -0.41 24.50
C PHE A 70 13.20 -1.50 24.18
N GLU A 71 13.36 -2.69 24.74
CA GLU A 71 12.51 -3.85 24.41
C GLU A 71 11.04 -3.60 24.73
N LYS A 72 10.76 -2.94 25.86
CA LYS A 72 9.38 -2.62 26.28
C LYS A 72 8.76 -1.44 25.52
N SER A 73 9.59 -0.66 24.83
CA SER A 73 9.16 0.53 24.09
C SER A 73 8.85 0.25 22.60
N GLN A 74 9.18 -0.94 22.08
CA GLN A 74 9.04 -1.28 20.65
C GLN A 74 7.63 -1.06 20.11
N ILE A 75 6.59 -1.41 20.86
CA ILE A 75 5.18 -1.24 20.45
C ILE A 75 4.85 0.24 20.27
N LYS A 76 5.33 1.10 21.19
CA LYS A 76 5.11 2.55 21.12
C LYS A 76 5.87 3.17 19.94
N ILE A 77 7.09 2.73 19.68
CA ILE A 77 7.87 3.16 18.51
C ILE A 77 7.09 2.82 17.22
N LEU A 78 6.62 1.58 17.10
CA LEU A 78 5.86 1.15 15.94
C LEU A 78 4.56 1.94 15.76
N ALA A 79 3.86 2.23 16.86
CA ALA A 79 2.67 3.06 16.86
C ALA A 79 2.99 4.49 16.38
N ALA A 80 4.05 5.12 16.89
CA ALA A 80 4.48 6.45 16.47
C ALA A 80 4.87 6.50 15.00
N LEU A 81 5.64 5.52 14.52
CA LEU A 81 6.00 5.40 13.11
C LEU A 81 4.76 5.19 12.22
N THR A 82 3.80 4.41 12.68
CA THR A 82 2.53 4.19 11.95
C THR A 82 1.76 5.50 11.82
N ARG A 83 1.67 6.29 12.89
CA ARG A 83 1.01 7.61 12.87
C ARG A 83 1.72 8.60 11.95
N LEU A 84 3.03 8.71 12.03
CA LEU A 84 3.81 9.56 11.12
C LEU A 84 3.57 9.19 9.65
N ARG A 85 3.54 7.90 9.34
CA ARG A 85 3.22 7.42 7.99
C ARG A 85 1.79 7.73 7.56
N GLN A 86 0.82 7.67 8.48
CA GLN A 86 -0.56 8.07 8.20
C GLN A 86 -0.64 9.56 7.89
N ILE A 87 0.01 10.42 8.70
CA ILE A 87 0.08 11.86 8.46
C ILE A 87 0.70 12.16 7.09
N CYS A 88 1.75 11.42 6.68
CA CYS A 88 2.34 11.54 5.34
C CYS A 88 1.39 11.13 4.20
N CYS A 89 0.42 10.27 4.47
CA CYS A 89 -0.59 9.92 3.46
C CYS A 89 -1.70 10.97 3.40
N HIS A 90 -2.31 11.24 4.56
CA HIS A 90 -3.33 12.26 4.74
C HIS A 90 -3.56 12.49 6.25
N PRO A 91 -3.49 13.73 6.76
CA PRO A 91 -3.71 13.99 8.18
C PRO A 91 -5.07 13.52 8.71
N GLY A 92 -6.11 13.58 7.90
CA GLY A 92 -7.45 13.09 8.22
C GLY A 92 -7.55 11.57 8.52
N LEU A 93 -6.46 10.81 8.35
CA LEU A 93 -6.39 9.42 8.86
C LEU A 93 -6.15 9.35 10.37
N PHE A 94 -5.82 10.47 10.97
CA PHE A 94 -5.43 10.59 12.38
C PHE A 94 -6.17 11.70 13.12
N ILE A 95 -6.49 12.80 12.41
CA ILE A 95 -7.16 13.97 12.97
C ILE A 95 -8.59 13.98 12.45
N ASP A 96 -9.55 13.94 13.39
CA ASP A 96 -10.96 14.10 13.07
C ASP A 96 -11.21 15.53 12.55
N ASP A 97 -12.14 15.68 11.61
CA ASP A 97 -12.53 16.95 11.01
C ASP A 97 -11.41 17.71 10.27
N TYR A 98 -10.36 17.00 9.83
CA TYR A 98 -9.36 17.58 8.93
C TYR A 98 -9.94 17.71 7.51
N ASN A 99 -10.10 18.96 7.06
CA ASN A 99 -10.76 19.26 5.79
C ASN A 99 -9.82 19.73 4.67
N GLU A 100 -8.53 19.90 5.00
CA GLU A 100 -7.52 20.27 4.01
C GLU A 100 -7.14 19.08 3.13
N GLU A 101 -6.70 19.35 1.94
CA GLU A 101 -6.24 18.34 1.01
C GLU A 101 -4.81 17.88 1.35
N SER A 102 -4.37 16.81 0.72
CA SER A 102 -3.02 16.29 0.84
C SER A 102 -2.41 16.21 -0.55
N SER A 103 -1.25 16.85 -0.73
CA SER A 103 -0.51 16.83 -2.00
C SER A 103 -0.28 15.41 -2.55
N LYS A 104 -0.16 14.42 -1.66
CA LYS A 104 -0.05 13.02 -2.06
C LYS A 104 -1.34 12.44 -2.62
N LEU A 105 -2.50 12.83 -2.09
CA LEU A 105 -3.79 12.42 -2.62
C LEU A 105 -4.05 13.09 -3.97
N GLU A 106 -3.73 14.38 -4.10
CA GLU A 106 -3.84 15.12 -5.35
C GLU A 106 -2.98 14.49 -6.44
N GLN A 107 -1.69 14.28 -6.19
CA GLN A 107 -0.80 13.61 -7.15
C GLN A 107 -1.29 12.22 -7.52
N CYS A 108 -1.84 11.46 -6.55
CA CYS A 108 -2.44 10.17 -6.84
C CYS A 108 -3.59 10.27 -7.83
N MET A 109 -4.44 11.29 -7.68
CA MET A 109 -5.56 11.52 -8.59
C MET A 109 -5.09 11.97 -9.98
N GLU A 110 -4.08 12.84 -10.07
CA GLU A 110 -3.46 13.24 -11.34
C GLU A 110 -2.93 12.03 -12.12
N ILE A 111 -2.18 11.14 -11.44
CA ILE A 111 -1.66 9.90 -12.06
C ILE A 111 -2.80 9.00 -12.55
N ILE A 112 -3.90 8.90 -11.80
CA ILE A 112 -5.07 8.13 -12.21
C ILE A 112 -5.69 8.74 -13.48
N GLU A 113 -5.88 10.04 -13.52
CA GLU A 113 -6.46 10.74 -14.67
C GLU A 113 -5.57 10.62 -15.92
N ASP A 114 -4.28 10.79 -15.75
CA ASP A 114 -3.28 10.60 -16.83
C ASP A 114 -3.30 9.17 -17.37
N GLY A 115 -3.31 8.19 -16.48
CA GLY A 115 -3.39 6.78 -16.85
C GLY A 115 -4.67 6.43 -17.60
N ILE A 116 -5.81 6.94 -17.16
CA ILE A 116 -7.11 6.75 -17.83
C ILE A 116 -7.10 7.43 -19.20
N SER A 117 -6.56 8.64 -19.31
CA SER A 117 -6.42 9.38 -20.55
C SER A 117 -5.55 8.64 -21.56
N ALA A 118 -4.53 7.95 -21.07
CA ALA A 118 -3.68 7.05 -21.85
C ALA A 118 -4.31 5.67 -22.11
N ARG A 119 -5.57 5.45 -21.73
CA ARG A 119 -6.34 4.20 -21.85
C ARG A 119 -5.79 3.02 -21.05
N HIS A 120 -5.04 3.29 -19.99
CA HIS A 120 -4.57 2.25 -19.09
C HIS A 120 -5.61 1.89 -18.04
N LYS A 121 -5.56 0.64 -17.58
CA LYS A 121 -6.20 0.22 -16.34
C LYS A 121 -5.20 0.33 -15.19
N ILE A 122 -5.67 0.72 -14.02
CA ILE A 122 -4.85 1.12 -12.89
C ILE A 122 -5.16 0.26 -11.68
N LEU A 123 -4.12 -0.33 -11.10
CA LEU A 123 -4.19 -1.02 -9.81
C LEU A 123 -3.58 -0.11 -8.74
N LEU A 124 -4.42 0.37 -7.82
CA LEU A 124 -3.97 1.22 -6.73
C LEU A 124 -3.89 0.40 -5.44
N PHE A 125 -2.69 0.27 -4.91
CA PHE A 125 -2.43 -0.45 -3.67
C PHE A 125 -2.22 0.51 -2.51
N SER A 126 -2.88 0.23 -1.37
CA SER A 126 -2.65 0.98 -0.13
C SER A 126 -2.45 0.05 1.05
N SER A 127 -1.51 0.44 1.93
CA SER A 127 -1.36 -0.18 3.26
C SER A 127 -2.47 0.23 4.21
N TYR A 128 -3.07 1.40 3.99
CA TYR A 128 -4.12 1.98 4.82
C TYR A 128 -5.45 1.94 4.09
N THR A 129 -6.32 1.02 4.49
CA THR A 129 -7.68 0.93 3.92
C THR A 129 -8.54 2.16 4.25
N SER A 130 -8.20 2.88 5.30
CA SER A 130 -8.81 4.17 5.67
C SER A 130 -8.56 5.30 4.65
N MET A 131 -7.59 5.14 3.73
CA MET A 131 -7.42 6.05 2.59
C MET A 131 -8.49 5.88 1.52
N PHE A 132 -9.07 4.68 1.41
CA PHE A 132 -10.02 4.40 0.32
C PHE A 132 -11.25 5.30 0.31
N PRO A 133 -11.92 5.61 1.44
CA PRO A 133 -13.07 6.53 1.40
C PRO A 133 -12.74 7.89 0.78
N MET A 134 -11.55 8.45 1.04
CA MET A 134 -11.11 9.72 0.46
C MET A 134 -10.86 9.61 -1.04
N ILE A 135 -10.19 8.53 -1.47
CA ILE A 135 -9.96 8.24 -2.89
C ILE A 135 -11.29 7.97 -3.60
N GLU A 136 -12.18 7.16 -3.01
CA GLU A 136 -13.51 6.86 -3.55
C GLU A 136 -14.35 8.12 -3.75
N GLN A 137 -14.28 9.06 -2.81
CA GLN A 137 -14.95 10.35 -2.94
C GLN A 137 -14.45 11.11 -4.17
N LYS A 138 -13.14 11.27 -4.32
CA LYS A 138 -12.52 11.94 -5.47
C LYS A 138 -12.84 11.23 -6.81
N LEU A 139 -12.81 9.90 -6.84
CA LEU A 139 -13.19 9.14 -8.04
C LEU A 139 -14.66 9.37 -8.42
N LYS A 140 -15.57 9.38 -7.44
CA LYS A 140 -17.00 9.66 -7.65
C LYS A 140 -17.24 11.08 -8.15
N GLU A 141 -16.57 12.08 -7.58
CA GLU A 141 -16.65 13.48 -8.01
C GLU A 141 -16.25 13.65 -9.49
N LYS A 142 -15.28 12.82 -9.95
CA LYS A 142 -14.80 12.80 -11.33
C LYS A 142 -15.56 11.82 -12.25
N GLY A 143 -16.56 11.12 -11.74
CA GLY A 143 -17.34 10.13 -12.50
C GLY A 143 -16.52 8.91 -12.95
N ILE A 144 -15.44 8.57 -12.22
CA ILE A 144 -14.57 7.43 -12.53
C ILE A 144 -15.11 6.20 -11.82
N GLU A 145 -15.44 5.17 -12.60
CA GLU A 145 -15.85 3.86 -12.08
C GLU A 145 -14.65 3.06 -11.56
N TYR A 146 -14.85 2.39 -10.44
CA TYR A 146 -13.78 1.65 -9.77
C TYR A 146 -14.30 0.42 -9.04
N PHE A 147 -13.43 -0.56 -8.83
CA PHE A 147 -13.62 -1.64 -7.89
C PHE A 147 -12.77 -1.47 -6.64
N LYS A 148 -13.19 -2.15 -5.57
CA LYS A 148 -12.46 -2.17 -4.29
C LYS A 148 -12.36 -3.57 -3.73
N LEU A 149 -11.14 -3.97 -3.36
CA LEU A 149 -10.83 -5.25 -2.75
C LEU A 149 -10.05 -5.04 -1.44
N ILE A 150 -10.66 -5.43 -0.32
CA ILE A 150 -10.08 -5.30 1.01
C ILE A 150 -10.10 -6.64 1.76
N GLY A 151 -9.53 -6.70 2.95
CA GLY A 151 -9.45 -7.93 3.73
C GLY A 151 -10.79 -8.57 4.07
N SER A 152 -11.86 -7.78 4.21
CA SER A 152 -13.22 -8.25 4.49
C SER A 152 -14.01 -8.71 3.25
N THR A 153 -13.52 -8.49 2.03
CA THR A 153 -14.15 -8.96 0.79
C THR A 153 -14.15 -10.48 0.77
N LYS A 154 -15.31 -11.09 0.56
CA LYS A 154 -15.49 -12.56 0.52
C LYS A 154 -14.72 -13.19 -0.64
N VAL A 155 -14.36 -14.47 -0.49
CA VAL A 155 -13.53 -15.17 -1.49
C VAL A 155 -14.21 -15.22 -2.86
N ASP A 156 -15.48 -15.57 -2.90
CA ASP A 156 -16.25 -15.67 -4.17
C ASP A 156 -16.35 -14.30 -4.84
N GLU A 157 -16.66 -13.26 -4.07
CA GLU A 157 -16.72 -11.87 -4.54
C GLU A 157 -15.38 -11.37 -5.12
N ARG A 158 -14.24 -11.85 -4.57
CA ARG A 158 -12.92 -11.50 -5.10
C ARG A 158 -12.68 -12.00 -6.50
N ILE A 159 -13.17 -13.22 -6.79
CA ILE A 159 -13.05 -13.84 -8.11
C ILE A 159 -13.87 -13.04 -9.11
N ASP A 160 -15.14 -12.78 -8.76
CA ASP A 160 -16.05 -12.01 -9.61
C ASP A 160 -15.52 -10.62 -9.94
N LEU A 161 -15.00 -9.88 -8.92
CA LEU A 161 -14.40 -8.56 -9.11
C LEU A 161 -13.17 -8.58 -10.03
N VAL A 162 -12.32 -9.61 -9.91
CA VAL A 162 -11.13 -9.77 -10.76
C VAL A 162 -11.53 -10.09 -12.19
N ASP A 163 -12.48 -11.01 -12.38
CA ASP A 163 -12.93 -11.42 -13.70
C ASP A 163 -13.63 -10.25 -14.42
N GLU A 164 -14.49 -9.53 -13.71
CA GLU A 164 -15.16 -8.36 -14.26
C GLU A 164 -14.17 -7.23 -14.56
N PHE A 165 -13.19 -6.96 -13.70
CA PHE A 165 -12.15 -5.97 -13.97
C PHE A 165 -11.34 -6.32 -15.23
N ASN A 166 -11.01 -7.59 -15.43
CA ASN A 166 -10.26 -8.02 -16.61
C ASN A 166 -11.07 -7.84 -17.91
N GLN A 167 -12.40 -8.03 -17.87
CA GLN A 167 -13.28 -8.03 -19.05
C GLN A 167 -13.93 -6.68 -19.34
N ASN A 168 -14.26 -5.90 -18.30
CA ASN A 168 -15.02 -4.67 -18.43
C ASN A 168 -14.09 -3.48 -18.69
N GLU A 169 -14.12 -2.95 -19.91
CA GLU A 169 -13.31 -1.81 -20.33
C GLU A 169 -13.73 -0.47 -19.69
N ASN A 170 -14.90 -0.38 -19.10
CA ASN A 170 -15.36 0.85 -18.44
C ASN A 170 -14.72 1.02 -17.05
N ILE A 171 -14.45 -0.09 -16.37
CA ILE A 171 -13.79 -0.05 -15.04
C ILE A 171 -12.28 0.13 -15.22
N LYS A 172 -11.81 1.32 -14.92
CA LYS A 172 -10.40 1.69 -15.12
C LYS A 172 -9.54 1.61 -13.86
N VAL A 173 -10.15 1.65 -12.68
CA VAL A 173 -9.42 1.70 -11.41
C VAL A 173 -9.81 0.54 -10.50
N PHE A 174 -8.83 -0.13 -9.90
CA PHE A 174 -9.05 -1.13 -8.88
C PHE A 174 -8.27 -0.78 -7.61
N LEU A 175 -8.99 -0.46 -6.55
CA LEU A 175 -8.44 -0.15 -5.23
C LEU A 175 -8.21 -1.45 -4.47
N ILE A 176 -6.99 -1.75 -4.09
CA ILE A 176 -6.62 -3.02 -3.47
C ILE A 176 -5.82 -2.77 -2.19
N SER A 177 -6.27 -3.33 -1.06
CA SER A 177 -5.42 -3.28 0.13
C SER A 177 -4.22 -4.21 -0.05
N LEU A 178 -3.02 -3.75 0.35
CA LEU A 178 -1.79 -4.55 0.23
C LEU A 178 -1.91 -5.94 0.88
N LYS A 179 -2.67 -6.04 1.96
CA LYS A 179 -2.91 -7.29 2.67
C LYS A 179 -3.79 -8.27 1.88
N ALA A 180 -4.78 -7.76 1.14
CA ALA A 180 -5.69 -8.59 0.34
C ALA A 180 -5.12 -8.91 -1.05
N GLY A 181 -4.29 -8.00 -1.60
CA GLY A 181 -3.68 -8.15 -2.92
C GLY A 181 -2.39 -8.98 -2.95
N GLY A 182 -1.91 -9.43 -1.79
CA GLY A 182 -0.60 -10.07 -1.66
C GLY A 182 -0.47 -11.45 -2.32
N THR A 183 -1.57 -12.14 -2.62
CA THR A 183 -1.54 -13.49 -3.21
C THR A 183 -2.78 -13.79 -4.04
N GLY A 184 -2.59 -14.48 -5.16
CA GLY A 184 -3.64 -15.19 -5.90
C GLY A 184 -4.56 -14.35 -6.77
N LEU A 185 -4.29 -13.06 -7.01
CA LEU A 185 -5.06 -12.25 -7.93
C LEU A 185 -4.47 -12.32 -9.34
N ASN A 186 -5.26 -12.75 -10.30
CA ASN A 186 -4.86 -12.82 -11.71
C ASN A 186 -5.38 -11.59 -12.48
N LEU A 187 -4.74 -10.44 -12.25
CA LEU A 187 -5.11 -9.14 -12.83
C LEU A 187 -4.36 -8.92 -14.15
N ILE A 188 -4.83 -9.55 -15.21
CA ILE A 188 -4.23 -9.49 -16.54
C ILE A 188 -4.74 -8.32 -17.39
N GLY A 189 -5.79 -7.65 -16.96
CA GLY A 189 -6.39 -6.53 -17.68
C GLY A 189 -5.70 -5.19 -17.44
N ALA A 190 -4.71 -5.10 -16.52
CA ALA A 190 -4.00 -3.87 -16.17
C ALA A 190 -2.52 -3.97 -16.53
#